data_8a616079be30909a0c66bcc320497ef4
#
_entry.id   8a616079be30909a0c66bcc320497ef4
#
_cell.length_a   1.000
_cell.length_b   1.000
_cell.length_c   1.000
_cell.angle_alpha   90.00
_cell.angle_beta   90.00
_cell.angle_gamma   90.00
#
_symmetry.space_group_name_H-M   'P 1'
#
loop_
_entity.id
_entity.type
_entity.pdbx_description
1 polymer ?
#
loop_
_entity_poly.entity_id
_entity_poly.type
_entity_poly.pdbx_seq_one_letter_code
_entity_poly.pdbx_strand_id
1 'polypeptide(L)'
;MLIAAYIFLAIAFGISNMVLFYRCAEITPIRLSRGLFITFLVSVVQTVLFLLGMFLGDILRFELPTDAEAFSKTNSLIFLGLDLFVMLRMLMPYLKRESQLPIFNLGSNSACVAMAFATAINLLLVGLGAGFVASLAMDIHKALWPLIIILFLAGYWGLMLGRTKVNIRPRRWMIVASVLLLAVSIAAVVNA
;
A
#
# COMPACT_ATOMS: atom_id res chain seq x y z
N MET A 1 -15.41 -13.08 1.57
CA MET A 1 -15.19 -11.64 1.77
C MET A 1 -13.72 -11.30 2.01
N LEU A 2 -13.00 -12.03 2.82
CA LEU A 2 -11.61 -11.75 3.23
C LEU A 2 -10.61 -11.59 2.06
N ILE A 3 -10.61 -12.54 1.12
CA ILE A 3 -9.70 -12.51 -0.05
C ILE A 3 -9.96 -11.26 -0.90
N ALA A 4 -11.22 -10.87 -1.06
CA ALA A 4 -11.58 -9.68 -1.82
C ALA A 4 -11.02 -8.40 -1.16
N ALA A 5 -11.09 -8.27 0.16
CA ALA A 5 -10.52 -7.13 0.89
C ALA A 5 -9.00 -7.02 0.65
N TYR A 6 -8.27 -8.12 0.73
CA TYR A 6 -6.83 -8.14 0.44
C TYR A 6 -6.51 -7.80 -1.03
N ILE A 7 -7.32 -8.28 -1.98
CA ILE A 7 -7.15 -7.94 -3.39
C ILE A 7 -7.38 -6.45 -3.63
N PHE A 8 -8.44 -5.87 -3.07
CA PHE A 8 -8.72 -4.44 -3.23
C PHE A 8 -7.63 -3.57 -2.56
N LEU A 9 -7.15 -3.97 -1.39
CA LEU A 9 -6.03 -3.33 -0.72
C LEU A 9 -4.76 -3.40 -1.57
N ALA A 10 -4.44 -4.59 -2.11
CA ALA A 10 -3.29 -4.78 -2.99
C ALA A 10 -3.41 -3.94 -4.27
N ILE A 11 -4.61 -3.81 -4.85
CA ILE A 11 -4.86 -2.96 -6.02
C ILE A 11 -4.66 -1.48 -5.67
N ALA A 12 -5.16 -1.02 -4.52
CA ALA A 12 -4.99 0.37 -4.09
C ALA A 12 -3.50 0.74 -3.97
N PHE A 13 -2.71 -0.09 -3.29
CA PHE A 13 -1.27 0.12 -3.17
C PHE A 13 -0.53 -0.15 -4.49
N GLY A 14 -1.02 -1.08 -5.30
CA GLY A 14 -0.51 -1.32 -6.65
C GLY A 14 -0.61 -0.07 -7.53
N ILE A 15 -1.76 0.62 -7.50
CA ILE A 15 -1.94 1.89 -8.22
C ILE A 15 -0.95 2.95 -7.70
N SER A 16 -0.75 3.03 -6.39
CA SER A 16 0.24 3.94 -5.81
C SER A 16 1.66 3.64 -6.30
N ASN A 17 2.05 2.37 -6.33
CA ASN A 17 3.34 1.94 -6.88
C ASN A 17 3.45 2.26 -8.38
N MET A 18 2.41 1.99 -9.15
CA MET A 18 2.36 2.31 -10.58
C MET A 18 2.65 3.79 -10.82
N VAL A 19 1.98 4.67 -10.08
CA VAL A 19 2.18 6.13 -10.21
C VAL A 19 3.60 6.54 -9.81
N LEU A 20 4.14 5.98 -8.73
CA LEU A 20 5.48 6.28 -8.25
C LEU A 20 6.54 5.85 -9.29
N PHE A 21 6.49 4.60 -9.75
CA PHE A 21 7.43 4.06 -10.73
C PHE A 21 7.32 4.77 -12.08
N TYR A 22 6.11 5.15 -12.50
CA TYR A 22 5.90 5.99 -13.68
C TYR A 22 6.70 7.29 -13.58
N ARG A 23 6.53 8.04 -12.50
CA ARG A 23 7.21 9.33 -12.29
C ARG A 23 8.73 9.19 -12.24
N CYS A 24 9.23 8.19 -11.53
CA CYS A 24 10.66 7.93 -11.44
C CYS A 24 11.27 7.52 -12.78
N ALA A 25 10.57 6.69 -13.57
CA ALA A 25 11.04 6.22 -14.87
C ALA A 25 10.96 7.29 -15.96
N GLU A 26 10.01 8.23 -15.87
CA GLU A 26 9.89 9.37 -16.78
C GLU A 26 11.15 10.26 -16.72
N ILE A 27 11.75 10.40 -15.54
CA ILE A 27 12.88 11.31 -15.30
C ILE A 27 14.22 10.58 -15.38
N THR A 28 14.29 9.35 -14.89
CA THR A 28 15.53 8.58 -14.84
C THR A 28 15.48 7.38 -15.78
N PRO A 29 16.07 7.46 -16.98
CA PRO A 29 16.13 6.33 -17.90
C PRO A 29 17.02 5.22 -17.29
N ILE A 30 16.47 4.04 -17.07
CA ILE A 30 17.19 2.88 -16.55
C ILE A 30 17.02 1.67 -17.48
N ARG A 31 17.97 0.73 -17.40
CA ARG A 31 17.86 -0.56 -18.11
C ARG A 31 16.67 -1.36 -17.56
N LEU A 32 15.99 -2.10 -18.43
CA LEU A 32 14.80 -2.87 -18.04
C LEU A 32 15.08 -3.86 -16.92
N SER A 33 16.19 -4.58 -16.99
CA SER A 33 16.61 -5.56 -15.96
C SER A 33 16.75 -4.91 -14.59
N ARG A 34 17.36 -3.72 -14.52
CA ARG A 34 17.47 -2.95 -13.28
C ARG A 34 16.10 -2.51 -12.77
N GLY A 35 15.24 -2.05 -13.67
CA GLY A 35 13.87 -1.67 -13.32
C GLY A 35 13.07 -2.82 -12.73
N LEU A 36 13.13 -3.99 -13.34
CA LEU A 36 12.51 -5.22 -12.82
C LEU A 36 13.02 -5.58 -11.43
N PHE A 37 14.34 -5.55 -11.23
CA PHE A 37 14.94 -5.83 -9.92
C PHE A 37 14.45 -4.86 -8.84
N ILE A 38 14.44 -3.55 -9.14
CA ILE A 38 13.99 -2.54 -8.19
C ILE A 38 12.50 -2.72 -7.86
N THR A 39 11.66 -2.97 -8.86
CA THR A 39 10.23 -3.19 -8.66
C THR A 39 9.99 -4.42 -7.78
N PHE A 40 10.71 -5.50 -8.03
CA PHE A 40 10.64 -6.71 -7.21
C PHE A 40 11.08 -6.44 -5.76
N LEU A 41 12.23 -5.79 -5.57
CA LEU A 41 12.76 -5.44 -4.25
C LEU A 41 11.75 -4.59 -3.46
N VAL A 42 11.19 -3.55 -4.08
CA VAL A 42 10.20 -2.67 -3.45
C VAL A 42 8.95 -3.47 -3.05
N SER A 43 8.45 -4.34 -3.93
CA SER A 43 7.26 -5.16 -3.64
C SER A 43 7.49 -6.14 -2.48
N VAL A 44 8.68 -6.74 -2.41
CA VAL A 44 9.06 -7.64 -1.30
C VAL A 44 9.15 -6.86 0.02
N VAL A 45 9.87 -5.73 0.04
CA VAL A 45 10.00 -4.91 1.25
C VAL A 45 8.64 -4.43 1.75
N GLN A 46 7.79 -3.99 0.84
CA GLN A 46 6.42 -3.55 1.15
C GLN A 46 5.59 -4.69 1.74
N THR A 47 5.64 -5.87 1.16
CA THR A 47 4.89 -7.03 1.67
C THR A 47 5.40 -7.49 3.03
N VAL A 48 6.71 -7.53 3.23
CA VAL A 48 7.31 -7.89 4.53
C VAL A 48 6.87 -6.90 5.61
N LEU A 49 6.91 -5.59 5.33
CA LEU A 49 6.48 -4.59 6.29
C LEU A 49 4.95 -4.61 6.53
N PHE A 50 4.14 -4.93 5.52
CA PHE A 50 2.72 -5.17 5.72
C PHE A 50 2.45 -6.34 6.68
N LEU A 51 3.12 -7.48 6.47
CA LEU A 51 2.99 -8.65 7.34
C LEU A 51 3.49 -8.37 8.76
N LEU A 52 4.59 -7.64 8.88
CA LEU A 52 5.09 -7.19 10.18
C LEU A 52 4.06 -6.30 10.89
N GLY A 53 3.44 -5.37 10.16
CA GLY A 53 2.37 -4.54 10.68
C GLY A 53 1.18 -5.38 11.16
N MET A 54 0.72 -6.34 10.35
CA MET A 54 -0.36 -7.25 10.75
C MET A 54 -0.03 -8.05 12.02
N PHE A 55 1.18 -8.58 12.11
CA PHE A 55 1.63 -9.31 13.29
C PHE A 55 1.66 -8.42 14.53
N LEU A 56 2.17 -7.20 14.41
CA LEU A 56 2.16 -6.24 15.51
C LEU A 56 0.74 -5.83 15.91
N GLY A 57 -0.15 -5.62 14.95
CA GLY A 57 -1.55 -5.28 15.22
C GLY A 57 -2.29 -6.42 15.90
N ASP A 58 -2.02 -7.67 15.52
CA ASP A 58 -2.61 -8.85 16.14
C ASP A 58 -2.15 -9.02 17.61
N ILE A 59 -0.86 -8.78 17.89
CA ILE A 59 -0.33 -8.79 19.28
C ILE A 59 -0.94 -7.67 20.12
N LEU A 60 -1.13 -6.47 19.51
CA LEU A 60 -1.66 -5.30 20.21
C LEU A 60 -3.19 -5.32 20.31
N ARG A 61 -3.85 -6.26 19.65
CA ARG A 61 -5.29 -6.39 19.69
C ARG A 61 -5.75 -6.67 21.12
N PHE A 62 -6.53 -5.76 21.65
CA PHE A 62 -7.10 -5.91 22.99
C PHE A 62 -8.24 -6.94 22.97
N GLU A 63 -8.05 -8.05 23.65
CA GLU A 63 -9.09 -9.04 23.93
C GLU A 63 -9.48 -8.92 25.40
N LEU A 64 -10.51 -8.14 25.71
CA LEU A 64 -11.10 -8.14 27.04
C LEU A 64 -12.35 -9.04 27.06
N PRO A 65 -12.51 -9.90 28.07
CA PRO A 65 -13.53 -10.96 28.07
C PRO A 65 -14.97 -10.46 28.31
N THR A 66 -15.19 -9.18 28.60
CA THR A 66 -16.49 -8.69 29.09
C THR A 66 -17.44 -8.20 28.01
N ASP A 67 -16.96 -7.71 26.85
CA ASP A 67 -17.81 -7.14 25.79
C ASP A 67 -17.22 -7.33 24.40
N ALA A 68 -17.28 -8.55 23.85
CA ALA A 68 -16.67 -8.89 22.57
C ALA A 68 -17.15 -8.02 21.39
N GLU A 69 -18.41 -7.58 21.39
CA GLU A 69 -18.98 -6.74 20.31
C GLU A 69 -18.44 -5.29 20.36
N ALA A 70 -18.35 -4.71 21.54
CA ALA A 70 -17.79 -3.35 21.70
C ALA A 70 -16.30 -3.32 21.32
N PHE A 71 -15.57 -4.40 21.61
CA PHE A 71 -14.16 -4.54 21.22
C PHE A 71 -13.95 -4.69 19.73
N SER A 72 -14.77 -5.51 19.07
CA SER A 72 -14.73 -5.66 17.62
C SER A 72 -14.91 -4.31 16.92
N LYS A 73 -15.90 -3.54 17.35
CA LYS A 73 -16.14 -2.18 16.83
C LYS A 73 -14.98 -1.23 17.08
N THR A 74 -14.40 -1.24 18.28
CA THR A 74 -13.25 -0.39 18.62
C THR A 74 -12.03 -0.71 17.75
N ASN A 75 -11.69 -1.99 17.60
CA ASN A 75 -10.59 -2.44 16.78
C ASN A 75 -10.78 -2.06 15.30
N SER A 76 -12.00 -2.18 14.79
CA SER A 76 -12.34 -1.80 13.42
C SER A 76 -12.27 -0.28 13.21
N LEU A 77 -12.60 0.53 14.23
CA LEU A 77 -12.43 1.98 14.20
C LEU A 77 -10.94 2.38 14.21
N ILE A 78 -10.08 1.65 14.94
CA ILE A 78 -8.63 1.85 14.89
C ILE A 78 -8.11 1.59 13.48
N PHE A 79 -8.54 0.49 12.86
CA PHE A 79 -8.19 0.19 11.46
C PHE A 79 -8.62 1.30 10.52
N LEU A 80 -9.87 1.75 10.61
CA LEU A 80 -10.39 2.86 9.79
C LEU A 80 -9.56 4.14 9.99
N GLY A 81 -9.19 4.46 11.23
CA GLY A 81 -8.39 5.65 11.55
C GLY A 81 -6.98 5.61 10.94
N LEU A 82 -6.30 4.46 11.07
CA LEU A 82 -4.97 4.25 10.48
C LEU A 82 -5.01 4.31 8.96
N ASP A 83 -6.02 3.70 8.37
CA ASP A 83 -6.18 3.66 6.92
C ASP A 83 -6.50 5.05 6.35
N LEU A 84 -7.36 5.80 7.02
CA LEU A 84 -7.67 7.19 6.69
C LEU A 84 -6.43 8.08 6.78
N PHE A 85 -5.60 7.87 7.79
CA PHE A 85 -4.32 8.56 7.92
C PHE A 85 -3.38 8.25 6.75
N VAL A 86 -3.26 6.96 6.38
CA VAL A 86 -2.43 6.54 5.24
C VAL A 86 -2.99 7.10 3.94
N MET A 87 -4.31 7.06 3.75
CA MET A 87 -4.99 7.65 2.59
C MET A 87 -4.64 9.14 2.44
N LEU A 88 -4.77 9.92 3.51
CA LEU A 88 -4.41 11.34 3.51
C LEU A 88 -2.93 11.55 3.19
N ARG A 89 -2.04 10.76 3.80
CA ARG A 89 -0.60 10.82 3.56
C ARG A 89 -0.24 10.51 2.09
N MET A 90 -0.94 9.56 1.47
CA MET A 90 -0.74 9.21 0.07
C MET A 90 -1.30 10.28 -0.87
N LEU A 91 -2.45 10.88 -0.55
CA LEU A 91 -3.16 11.81 -1.41
C LEU A 91 -2.60 13.24 -1.33
N MET A 92 -2.17 13.69 -0.14
CA MET A 92 -1.70 15.06 0.11
C MET A 92 -0.65 15.57 -0.89
N PRO A 93 0.41 14.80 -1.26
CA PRO A 93 1.41 15.25 -2.23
C PRO A 93 0.82 15.55 -3.62
N TYR A 94 -0.26 14.86 -4.00
CA TYR A 94 -0.92 15.00 -5.30
C TYR A 94 -2.01 16.07 -5.32
N LEU A 95 -2.45 16.53 -4.16
CA LEU A 95 -3.34 17.70 -4.03
C LEU A 95 -2.55 19.02 -4.09
N LYS A 96 -1.29 18.99 -3.65
CA LYS A 96 -0.34 20.10 -3.81
C LYS A 96 0.16 20.17 -5.26
N ARG A 97 0.85 21.26 -5.63
CA ARG A 97 1.40 21.41 -6.98
C ARG A 97 2.35 20.25 -7.33
N GLU A 98 2.25 19.73 -8.55
CA GLU A 98 2.99 18.56 -9.07
C GLU A 98 4.53 18.65 -8.91
N SER A 99 5.08 19.86 -8.78
CA SER A 99 6.52 20.11 -8.58
C SER A 99 7.08 19.58 -7.24
N GLN A 100 6.22 19.19 -6.30
CA GLN A 100 6.64 18.72 -4.96
C GLN A 100 6.54 17.21 -4.77
N LEU A 101 6.22 16.45 -5.81
CA LEU A 101 6.14 14.99 -5.71
C LEU A 101 7.55 14.40 -5.50
N PRO A 102 7.69 13.43 -4.57
CA PRO A 102 8.97 12.79 -4.35
C PRO A 102 9.40 12.02 -5.60
N ILE A 103 10.59 12.35 -6.08
CA ILE A 103 11.22 11.70 -7.23
C ILE A 103 12.49 11.03 -6.73
N PHE A 104 12.58 9.72 -6.94
CA PHE A 104 13.75 8.93 -6.58
C PHE A 104 14.58 8.64 -7.82
N ASN A 105 15.89 8.84 -7.70
CA ASN A 105 16.82 8.45 -8.77
C ASN A 105 16.99 6.93 -8.80
N LEU A 106 16.31 6.26 -9.73
CA LEU A 106 16.41 4.80 -9.90
C LEU A 106 17.81 4.32 -10.32
N GLY A 107 18.71 5.23 -10.70
CA GLY A 107 20.11 4.96 -10.94
C GLY A 107 20.95 4.76 -9.68
N SER A 108 20.48 5.23 -8.51
CA SER A 108 21.18 5.12 -7.22
C SER A 108 20.57 4.01 -6.35
N ASN A 109 21.42 3.14 -5.80
CA ASN A 109 20.95 2.05 -4.92
C ASN A 109 20.39 2.60 -3.60
N SER A 110 21.02 3.64 -3.02
CA SER A 110 20.54 4.27 -1.80
C SER A 110 19.16 4.92 -1.99
N ALA A 111 18.93 5.58 -3.12
CA ALA A 111 17.64 6.16 -3.43
C ALA A 111 16.56 5.08 -3.65
N CYS A 112 16.90 3.93 -4.24
CA CYS A 112 15.97 2.80 -4.38
C CYS A 112 15.59 2.20 -3.02
N VAL A 113 16.55 2.04 -2.12
CA VAL A 113 16.29 1.57 -0.74
C VAL A 113 15.43 2.58 0.02
N ALA A 114 15.76 3.86 -0.05
CA ALA A 114 14.96 4.92 0.58
C ALA A 114 13.52 4.93 0.04
N MET A 115 13.33 4.76 -1.27
CA MET A 115 12.02 4.64 -1.91
C MET A 115 11.24 3.43 -1.37
N ALA A 116 11.89 2.27 -1.28
CA ALA A 116 11.28 1.04 -0.78
C ALA A 116 10.75 1.24 0.65
N PHE A 117 11.57 1.77 1.56
CA PHE A 117 11.15 2.02 2.93
C PHE A 117 10.10 3.14 3.04
N ALA A 118 10.25 4.24 2.31
CA ALA A 118 9.32 5.36 2.35
C ALA A 118 7.88 4.93 1.95
N THR A 119 7.77 4.03 0.98
CA THR A 119 6.48 3.49 0.53
C THR A 119 5.97 2.36 1.43
N ALA A 120 6.87 1.54 1.95
CA ALA A 120 6.53 0.41 2.79
C ALA A 120 5.97 0.82 4.17
N ILE A 121 6.32 2.02 4.69
CA ILE A 121 5.71 2.57 5.91
C ILE A 121 4.19 2.67 5.79
N ASN A 122 3.67 3.01 4.62
CA ASN A 122 2.22 3.08 4.41
C ASN A 122 1.57 1.69 4.55
N LEU A 123 2.20 0.67 3.99
CA LEU A 123 1.72 -0.71 4.11
C LEU A 123 1.90 -1.26 5.53
N LEU A 124 2.96 -0.87 6.24
CA LEU A 124 3.14 -1.21 7.66
C LEU A 124 1.96 -0.70 8.49
N LEU A 125 1.56 0.56 8.31
CA LEU A 125 0.46 1.17 9.05
C LEU A 125 -0.90 0.52 8.73
N VAL A 126 -1.16 0.24 7.46
CA VAL A 126 -2.39 -0.47 7.05
C VAL A 126 -2.36 -1.92 7.53
N GLY A 127 -1.20 -2.58 7.48
CA GLY A 127 -1.01 -3.91 8.08
C GLY A 127 -1.28 -3.90 9.57
N LEU A 128 -0.75 -2.92 10.30
CA LEU A 128 -1.01 -2.73 11.72
C LEU A 128 -2.52 -2.62 11.99
N GLY A 129 -3.22 -1.77 11.24
CA GLY A 129 -4.67 -1.65 11.33
C GLY A 129 -5.41 -2.95 11.01
N ALA A 130 -5.01 -3.65 9.96
CA ALA A 130 -5.60 -4.94 9.59
C ALA A 130 -5.39 -6.02 10.66
N GLY A 131 -4.28 -5.98 11.40
CA GLY A 131 -4.01 -6.88 12.53
C GLY A 131 -4.98 -6.70 13.70
N PHE A 132 -5.51 -5.50 13.91
CA PHE A 132 -6.56 -5.27 14.91
C PHE A 132 -7.89 -5.94 14.54
N VAL A 133 -8.15 -6.21 13.26
CA VAL A 133 -9.38 -6.84 12.80
C VAL A 133 -9.19 -8.36 12.76
N ALA A 134 -9.73 -9.08 13.73
CA ALA A 134 -9.53 -10.53 13.89
C ALA A 134 -9.79 -11.33 12.61
N SER A 135 -10.84 -10.97 11.85
CA SER A 135 -11.18 -11.65 10.60
C SER A 135 -10.09 -11.44 9.52
N LEU A 136 -9.31 -10.36 9.56
CA LEU A 136 -8.21 -10.12 8.64
C LEU A 136 -6.90 -10.75 9.11
N ALA A 137 -6.65 -10.86 10.42
CA ALA A 137 -5.40 -11.39 10.96
C ALA A 137 -5.25 -12.92 10.77
N MET A 138 -6.33 -13.68 10.75
CA MET A 138 -6.30 -15.15 10.75
C MET A 138 -5.74 -15.80 9.47
N ASP A 139 -5.65 -15.09 8.34
CA ASP A 139 -5.35 -15.68 7.03
C ASP A 139 -4.14 -15.01 6.32
N ILE A 140 -3.06 -14.82 7.06
CA ILE A 140 -1.81 -14.20 6.57
C ILE A 140 -1.32 -14.77 5.22
N HIS A 141 -1.42 -16.12 5.07
CA HIS A 141 -0.97 -16.78 3.83
C HIS A 141 -1.79 -16.36 2.60
N LYS A 142 -3.06 -16.00 2.79
CA LYS A 142 -3.95 -15.55 1.71
C LYS A 142 -3.63 -14.11 1.27
N ALA A 143 -3.04 -13.31 2.16
CA ALA A 143 -2.64 -11.92 1.85
C ALA A 143 -1.32 -11.84 1.08
N LEU A 144 -0.38 -12.75 1.33
CA LEU A 144 1.00 -12.66 0.86
C LEU A 144 1.10 -12.69 -0.66
N TRP A 145 0.54 -13.71 -1.30
CA TRP A 145 0.69 -13.90 -2.74
C TRP A 145 -0.01 -12.83 -3.58
N PRO A 146 -1.28 -12.48 -3.33
CA PRO A 146 -1.92 -11.39 -4.05
C PRO A 146 -1.16 -10.07 -3.90
N LEU A 147 -0.67 -9.77 -2.70
CA LEU A 147 0.01 -8.51 -2.42
C LEU A 147 1.32 -8.41 -3.22
N ILE A 148 2.22 -9.40 -3.13
CA ILE A 148 3.49 -9.39 -3.88
C ILE A 148 3.24 -9.29 -5.39
N ILE A 149 2.35 -10.12 -5.92
CA ILE A 149 2.12 -10.20 -7.36
C ILE A 149 1.54 -8.87 -7.88
N ILE A 150 0.51 -8.35 -7.22
CA ILE A 150 -0.16 -7.12 -7.67
C ILE A 150 0.78 -5.92 -7.52
N LEU A 151 1.52 -5.79 -6.41
CA LEU A 151 2.48 -4.71 -6.22
C LEU A 151 3.59 -4.74 -7.27
N PHE A 152 4.13 -5.94 -7.56
CA PHE A 152 5.16 -6.12 -8.57
C PHE A 152 4.64 -5.77 -9.97
N LEU A 153 3.52 -6.34 -10.38
CA LEU A 153 2.96 -6.10 -11.71
C LEU A 153 2.59 -4.64 -11.92
N ALA A 154 1.97 -4.01 -10.93
CA ALA A 154 1.60 -2.60 -10.99
C ALA A 154 2.83 -1.69 -11.05
N GLY A 155 3.86 -1.95 -10.24
CA GLY A 155 5.11 -1.21 -10.28
C GLY A 155 5.83 -1.38 -11.63
N TYR A 156 5.90 -2.60 -12.16
CA TYR A 156 6.44 -2.87 -13.48
C TYR A 156 5.68 -2.15 -14.60
N TRP A 157 4.34 -2.17 -14.52
CA TRP A 157 3.50 -1.44 -15.47
C TRP A 157 3.77 0.06 -15.42
N GLY A 158 3.87 0.64 -14.21
CA GLY A 158 4.24 2.04 -14.04
C GLY A 158 5.59 2.39 -14.67
N LEU A 159 6.59 1.53 -14.45
CA LEU A 159 7.92 1.67 -15.04
C LEU A 159 7.86 1.67 -16.58
N MET A 160 7.07 0.78 -17.18
CA MET A 160 6.91 0.70 -18.65
C MET A 160 6.20 1.96 -19.19
N LEU A 161 5.14 2.40 -18.54
CA LEU A 161 4.42 3.62 -18.93
C LEU A 161 5.32 4.88 -18.85
N GLY A 162 6.17 4.99 -17.82
CA GLY A 162 7.12 6.09 -17.70
C GLY A 162 8.18 6.07 -18.79
N ARG A 163 8.70 4.91 -19.14
CA ARG A 163 9.69 4.75 -20.23
C ARG A 163 9.11 5.09 -21.61
N THR A 164 7.87 4.72 -21.87
CA THR A 164 7.18 5.02 -23.14
C THR A 164 6.61 6.43 -23.19
N LYS A 165 6.79 7.21 -22.10
CA LYS A 165 6.30 8.60 -21.98
C LYS A 165 4.80 8.73 -22.26
N VAL A 166 4.02 7.69 -21.94
CA VAL A 166 2.56 7.75 -22.05
C VAL A 166 2.05 8.76 -21.02
N ASN A 167 1.30 9.75 -21.45
CA ASN A 167 0.79 10.80 -20.57
C ASN A 167 -0.34 10.24 -19.68
N ILE A 168 -0.01 9.88 -18.46
CA ILE A 168 -0.99 9.53 -17.43
C ILE A 168 -1.21 10.73 -16.50
N ARG A 169 -2.38 10.77 -15.86
CA ARG A 169 -2.70 11.81 -14.87
C ARG A 169 -2.53 11.24 -13.46
N PRO A 170 -1.36 11.40 -12.79
CA PRO A 170 -1.05 10.77 -11.50
C PRO A 170 -2.10 11.06 -10.43
N ARG A 171 -2.59 12.31 -10.37
CA ARG A 171 -3.61 12.73 -9.40
C ARG A 171 -4.89 11.89 -9.48
N ARG A 172 -5.38 11.59 -10.69
CA ARG A 172 -6.61 10.80 -10.86
C ARG A 172 -6.44 9.38 -10.33
N TRP A 173 -5.32 8.75 -10.66
CA TRP A 173 -5.00 7.41 -10.20
C TRP A 173 -4.84 7.32 -8.69
N MET A 174 -4.22 8.34 -8.08
CA MET A 174 -4.11 8.39 -6.62
C MET A 174 -5.45 8.61 -5.92
N ILE A 175 -6.38 9.37 -6.51
CA ILE A 175 -7.75 9.48 -5.99
C ILE A 175 -8.45 8.10 -6.06
N VAL A 176 -8.32 7.37 -7.17
CA VAL A 176 -8.89 6.02 -7.29
C VAL A 176 -8.31 5.08 -6.23
N ALA A 177 -6.98 5.08 -6.04
CA ALA A 177 -6.33 4.29 -5.00
C ALA A 177 -6.87 4.61 -3.60
N SER A 178 -7.03 5.91 -3.30
CA SER A 178 -7.54 6.37 -2.00
C SER A 178 -9.00 5.97 -1.76
N VAL A 179 -9.84 6.04 -2.79
CA VAL A 179 -11.24 5.61 -2.70
C VAL A 179 -11.34 4.10 -2.48
N LEU A 180 -10.50 3.31 -3.17
CA LEU A 180 -10.45 1.86 -2.98
C LEU A 180 -10.02 1.49 -1.55
N LEU A 181 -9.00 2.18 -1.02
CA LEU A 181 -8.51 1.98 0.33
C LEU A 181 -9.63 2.26 1.35
N LEU A 182 -10.30 3.41 1.22
CA LEU A 182 -11.42 3.79 2.08
C LEU A 182 -12.58 2.78 2.01
N ALA A 183 -12.90 2.27 0.84
CA ALA A 183 -13.95 1.28 0.66
C ALA A 183 -13.65 -0.03 1.41
N VAL A 184 -12.38 -0.47 1.43
CA VAL A 184 -11.96 -1.65 2.21
C VAL A 184 -12.15 -1.42 3.69
N SER A 185 -11.75 -0.27 4.21
CA SER A 185 -11.86 0.06 5.63
C SER A 185 -13.32 0.17 6.09
N ILE A 186 -14.17 0.81 5.30
CA ILE A 186 -15.61 0.88 5.59
C ILE A 186 -16.22 -0.54 5.58
N ALA A 187 -15.87 -1.35 4.58
CA ALA A 187 -16.35 -2.72 4.52
C ALA A 187 -15.90 -3.54 5.75
N ALA A 188 -14.70 -3.33 6.25
CA ALA A 188 -14.20 -3.98 7.47
C ALA A 188 -15.00 -3.56 8.70
N VAL A 189 -15.34 -2.27 8.84
CA VAL A 189 -16.14 -1.76 9.97
C VAL A 189 -17.57 -2.26 9.94
N VAL A 190 -18.20 -2.32 8.76
CA VAL A 190 -19.60 -2.77 8.62
C VAL A 190 -19.75 -4.27 8.91
N ASN A 191 -18.69 -5.07 8.71
CA ASN A 191 -18.71 -6.53 8.92
C ASN A 191 -18.04 -6.95 10.24
N ALA A 192 -17.69 -6.02 11.11
CA ALA A 192 -17.13 -6.26 12.44
C ALA A 192 -18.23 -6.35 13.49
#